data_198eb87a926afc3bd1521e5be76b6e2b
#
_entry.id   198eb87a926afc3bd1521e5be76b6e2b
#
_cell.length_a   1.000
_cell.length_b   1.000
_cell.length_c   1.000
_cell.angle_alpha   90.00
_cell.angle_beta   90.00
_cell.angle_gamma   90.00
#
_symmetry.space_group_name_H-M   'P 1'
#
loop_
_entity.id
_entity.type
_entity.pdbx_description
1 polymer ?
#
loop_
_entity_poly.entity_id
_entity_poly.type
_entity_poly.pdbx_seq_one_letter_code
_entity_poly.pdbx_strand_id
1 'polypeptide(L)'
;NCVEFFVSYYDYYQPEAYIPQTDTFIEKNSLTNDEIDKLRHSATFALLERKDVIIVASVSCIYGLGDPEDYKNLMLSLRVGMVKDRDELLKKLVSMQYERNDINFVRNKFRVRGDVVEIFPSNNGENAIRVEFFGDEIERICEVNVVTGEIVGVRQHAVISPASHYVTTNEKMIAALAGIEAEMREQVKYFKERDLLIEAQRIEQRTMYDIEMMQEIGF
;
A
#
# COMPACT_ATOMS: atom_id res chain seq x y z
N ASN A 1 -18.24 -20.60 -4.85
CA ASN A 1 -18.46 -19.26 -5.40
C ASN A 1 -18.04 -18.24 -4.36
N CYS A 2 -17.20 -17.32 -4.74
CA CYS A 2 -16.72 -16.22 -3.91
C CYS A 2 -17.38 -14.93 -4.39
N VAL A 3 -17.97 -14.17 -3.48
CA VAL A 3 -18.56 -12.86 -3.77
C VAL A 3 -17.85 -11.83 -2.90
N GLU A 4 -17.23 -10.85 -3.52
CA GLU A 4 -16.45 -9.83 -2.86
C GLU A 4 -17.00 -8.42 -3.18
N PHE A 5 -16.74 -7.48 -2.28
CA PHE A 5 -17.19 -6.11 -2.42
C PHE A 5 -16.02 -5.16 -2.62
N PHE A 6 -16.12 -4.32 -3.65
CA PHE A 6 -15.17 -3.25 -3.90
C PHE A 6 -15.89 -1.91 -3.83
N VAL A 7 -15.99 -1.37 -2.63
CA VAL A 7 -16.74 -0.13 -2.34
C VAL A 7 -15.85 1.11 -2.41
N SER A 8 -16.44 2.28 -2.35
CA SER A 8 -15.73 3.57 -2.34
C SER A 8 -14.77 3.67 -1.15
N TYR A 9 -13.61 4.31 -1.39
CA TYR A 9 -12.50 4.29 -0.42
C TYR A 9 -12.77 5.13 0.83
N TYR A 10 -13.49 6.24 0.67
CA TYR A 10 -13.71 7.18 1.76
C TYR A 10 -15.12 7.06 2.34
N ASP A 11 -15.21 7.00 3.67
CA ASP A 11 -16.46 7.16 4.41
C ASP A 11 -16.92 8.62 4.43
N TYR A 12 -15.94 9.53 4.50
CA TYR A 12 -16.16 10.97 4.52
C TYR A 12 -15.13 11.65 3.63
N TYR A 13 -15.58 12.58 2.84
CA TYR A 13 -14.72 13.38 1.98
C TYR A 13 -15.17 14.84 1.98
N GLN A 14 -14.28 15.73 2.41
CA GLN A 14 -14.42 17.17 2.29
C GLN A 14 -13.34 17.69 1.36
N PRO A 15 -13.68 18.25 0.19
CA PRO A 15 -12.69 18.86 -0.69
C PRO A 15 -12.07 20.09 -0.03
N GLU A 16 -10.85 20.39 -0.43
CA GLU A 16 -10.23 21.66 -0.07
C GLU A 16 -11.00 22.82 -0.71
N ALA A 17 -11.10 23.93 0.01
CA ALA A 17 -11.72 25.15 -0.47
C ALA A 17 -10.99 26.39 0.06
N TYR A 18 -10.97 27.44 -0.75
CA TYR A 18 -10.45 28.74 -0.34
C TYR A 18 -11.56 29.79 -0.44
N ILE A 19 -11.78 30.52 0.65
CA ILE A 19 -12.76 31.60 0.74
C ILE A 19 -12.02 32.94 0.73
N PRO A 20 -11.92 33.63 -0.43
CA PRO A 20 -11.13 34.83 -0.56
C PRO A 20 -11.57 35.99 0.35
N GLN A 21 -12.90 36.09 0.64
CA GLN A 21 -13.48 37.17 1.45
C GLN A 21 -12.99 37.15 2.90
N THR A 22 -12.63 36.00 3.43
CA THR A 22 -12.19 35.82 4.82
C THR A 22 -10.76 35.35 4.93
N ASP A 23 -10.06 35.20 3.78
CA ASP A 23 -8.73 34.59 3.67
C ASP A 23 -8.65 33.24 4.42
N THR A 24 -9.73 32.45 4.29
CA THR A 24 -9.85 31.19 4.99
C THR A 24 -9.56 30.04 4.03
N PHE A 25 -8.58 29.19 4.37
CA PHE A 25 -8.31 27.93 3.70
C PHE A 25 -8.93 26.78 4.49
N ILE A 26 -9.81 26.03 3.83
CA ILE A 26 -10.39 24.80 4.37
C ILE A 26 -9.58 23.64 3.80
N GLU A 27 -8.88 22.93 4.67
CA GLU A 27 -8.08 21.80 4.27
C GLU A 27 -8.94 20.62 3.80
N LYS A 28 -8.41 19.86 2.83
CA LYS A 28 -9.01 18.59 2.42
C LYS A 28 -9.07 17.67 3.63
N ASN A 29 -10.24 17.11 3.91
CA ASN A 29 -10.41 16.10 4.95
C ASN A 29 -11.02 14.83 4.33
N SER A 30 -10.38 13.70 4.56
CA SER A 30 -10.86 12.41 4.12
C SER A 30 -10.61 11.36 5.21
N LEU A 31 -11.66 10.64 5.57
CA LEU A 31 -11.57 9.54 6.51
C LEU A 31 -11.60 8.22 5.74
N THR A 32 -10.59 7.41 5.97
CA THR A 32 -10.51 6.03 5.49
C THR A 32 -11.01 5.10 6.58
N ASN A 33 -11.67 4.03 6.18
CA ASN A 33 -12.18 3.00 7.07
C ASN A 33 -11.40 1.70 6.84
N ASP A 34 -10.81 1.14 7.89
CA ASP A 34 -10.01 -0.09 7.80
C ASP A 34 -10.80 -1.29 7.28
N GLU A 35 -12.10 -1.37 7.56
CA GLU A 35 -12.96 -2.43 7.03
C GLU A 35 -13.17 -2.27 5.52
N ILE A 36 -13.38 -1.05 5.04
CA ILE A 36 -13.49 -0.76 3.61
C ILE A 36 -12.19 -1.10 2.90
N ASP A 37 -11.07 -0.70 3.45
CA ASP A 37 -9.75 -0.99 2.89
C ASP A 37 -9.50 -2.51 2.82
N LYS A 38 -9.83 -3.25 3.88
CA LYS A 38 -9.75 -4.72 3.91
C LYS A 38 -10.63 -5.36 2.82
N LEU A 39 -11.89 -4.91 2.66
CA LEU A 39 -12.78 -5.43 1.62
C LEU A 39 -12.24 -5.18 0.21
N ARG A 40 -11.65 -4.01 -0.04
CA ARG A 40 -11.03 -3.68 -1.33
C ARG A 40 -9.82 -4.59 -1.60
N HIS A 41 -8.96 -4.81 -0.62
CA HIS A 41 -7.82 -5.73 -0.72
C HIS A 41 -8.26 -7.18 -0.90
N SER A 42 -9.31 -7.63 -0.19
CA SER A 42 -9.90 -8.95 -0.35
C SER A 42 -10.42 -9.16 -1.77
N ALA A 43 -11.16 -8.20 -2.30
CA ALA A 43 -11.69 -8.25 -3.67
C ALA A 43 -10.57 -8.34 -4.72
N THR A 44 -9.53 -7.51 -4.60
CA THR A 44 -8.39 -7.52 -5.53
C THR A 44 -7.61 -8.84 -5.44
N PHE A 45 -7.35 -9.32 -4.23
CA PHE A 45 -6.66 -10.59 -3.99
C PHE A 45 -7.45 -11.77 -4.57
N ALA A 46 -8.76 -11.85 -4.29
CA ALA A 46 -9.62 -12.90 -4.79
C ALA A 46 -9.67 -12.93 -6.33
N LEU A 47 -9.70 -11.75 -6.97
CA LEU A 47 -9.70 -11.64 -8.44
C LEU A 47 -8.41 -12.18 -9.07
N LEU A 48 -7.26 -12.03 -8.41
CA LEU A 48 -5.98 -12.52 -8.90
C LEU A 48 -5.74 -14.00 -8.63
N GLU A 49 -6.25 -14.51 -7.50
CA GLU A 49 -5.99 -15.88 -7.05
C GLU A 49 -7.06 -16.89 -7.47
N ARG A 50 -8.27 -16.44 -7.77
CA ARG A 50 -9.43 -17.32 -8.02
C ARG A 50 -10.03 -17.09 -9.40
N LYS A 51 -10.69 -18.13 -9.94
CA LYS A 51 -11.43 -18.09 -11.21
C LYS A 51 -12.95 -18.07 -11.02
N ASP A 52 -13.44 -18.30 -9.80
CA ASP A 52 -14.84 -18.42 -9.43
C ASP A 52 -15.32 -17.25 -8.56
N VAL A 53 -14.95 -16.03 -8.94
CA VAL A 53 -15.19 -14.78 -8.19
C VAL A 53 -16.21 -13.91 -8.88
N ILE A 54 -17.11 -13.32 -8.09
CA ILE A 54 -18.00 -12.23 -8.49
C ILE A 54 -17.62 -11.01 -7.66
N ILE A 55 -17.32 -9.90 -8.32
CA ILE A 55 -17.03 -8.62 -7.67
C ILE A 55 -18.23 -7.69 -7.81
N VAL A 56 -18.76 -7.24 -6.69
CA VAL A 56 -19.75 -6.16 -6.63
C VAL A 56 -19.00 -4.85 -6.32
N ALA A 57 -18.90 -3.99 -7.32
CA ALA A 57 -18.05 -2.80 -7.25
C ALA A 57 -18.86 -1.51 -7.38
N SER A 58 -18.43 -0.48 -6.65
CA SER A 58 -18.83 0.91 -6.91
C SER A 58 -18.04 1.48 -8.09
N VAL A 59 -18.46 2.64 -8.62
CA VAL A 59 -17.77 3.33 -9.73
C VAL A 59 -16.30 3.67 -9.39
N SER A 60 -15.94 3.73 -8.12
CA SER A 60 -14.56 3.99 -7.67
C SER A 60 -13.55 2.92 -8.13
N CYS A 61 -14.00 1.76 -8.58
CA CYS A 61 -13.13 0.71 -9.12
C CYS A 61 -12.43 1.08 -10.43
N ILE A 62 -12.91 2.10 -11.15
CA ILE A 62 -12.31 2.58 -12.40
C ILE A 62 -11.36 3.76 -12.20
N TYR A 63 -11.20 4.26 -10.97
CA TYR A 63 -10.36 5.40 -10.65
C TYR A 63 -9.32 5.04 -9.60
N GLY A 64 -8.09 5.57 -9.76
CA GLY A 64 -7.08 5.60 -8.72
C GLY A 64 -6.58 4.22 -8.26
N LEU A 65 -6.70 3.19 -9.05
CA LEU A 65 -6.02 1.93 -8.84
C LEU A 65 -4.69 1.96 -9.58
N GLY A 66 -3.64 1.43 -8.96
CA GLY A 66 -2.34 1.26 -9.60
C GLY A 66 -2.40 0.30 -10.80
N ASP A 67 -1.25 0.12 -11.45
CA ASP A 67 -1.09 -0.83 -12.54
C ASP A 67 -1.32 -2.28 -12.02
N PRO A 68 -2.27 -3.04 -12.58
CA PRO A 68 -2.52 -4.43 -12.15
C PRO A 68 -1.31 -5.35 -12.32
N GLU A 69 -0.46 -5.07 -13.33
CA GLU A 69 0.76 -5.84 -13.57
C GLU A 69 1.79 -5.57 -12.47
N ASP A 70 1.98 -4.31 -12.08
CA ASP A 70 2.86 -3.95 -10.97
C ASP A 70 2.39 -4.60 -9.66
N TYR A 71 1.10 -4.53 -9.38
CA TYR A 71 0.52 -5.16 -8.20
C TYR A 71 0.78 -6.67 -8.17
N LYS A 72 0.55 -7.36 -9.29
CA LYS A 72 0.79 -8.80 -9.42
C LYS A 72 2.27 -9.15 -9.28
N ASN A 73 3.16 -8.38 -9.89
CA ASN A 73 4.62 -8.61 -9.85
C ASN A 73 5.19 -8.35 -8.45
N LEU A 74 4.54 -7.53 -7.66
CA LEU A 74 4.93 -7.28 -6.28
C LEU A 74 4.40 -8.34 -5.31
N MET A 75 3.39 -9.14 -5.69
CA MET A 75 2.91 -10.24 -4.85
C MET A 75 4.04 -11.20 -4.50
N LEU A 76 4.06 -11.65 -3.26
CA LEU A 76 5.08 -12.54 -2.72
C LEU A 76 4.51 -13.94 -2.54
N SER A 77 5.07 -14.90 -3.27
CA SER A 77 4.73 -16.32 -3.16
C SER A 77 5.78 -17.04 -2.30
N LEU A 78 5.34 -17.70 -1.26
CA LEU A 78 6.16 -18.45 -0.32
C LEU A 78 5.73 -19.92 -0.30
N ARG A 79 6.69 -20.84 -0.25
CA ARG A 79 6.44 -22.30 -0.21
C ARG A 79 7.36 -22.95 0.81
N VAL A 80 6.88 -23.98 1.47
CA VAL A 80 7.68 -24.84 2.33
C VAL A 80 8.77 -25.51 1.48
N GLY A 81 10.01 -25.58 1.98
CA GLY A 81 11.19 -26.05 1.27
C GLY A 81 11.83 -25.05 0.30
N MET A 82 11.29 -23.82 0.20
CA MET A 82 11.90 -22.78 -0.62
C MET A 82 13.12 -22.20 0.07
N VAL A 83 14.24 -22.16 -0.66
CA VAL A 83 15.45 -21.45 -0.20
C VAL A 83 15.27 -19.97 -0.49
N LYS A 84 15.26 -19.18 0.55
CA LYS A 84 15.09 -17.74 0.50
C LYS A 84 15.71 -17.08 1.71
N ASP A 85 16.63 -16.18 1.48
CA ASP A 85 17.22 -15.37 2.55
C ASP A 85 16.14 -14.59 3.29
N ARG A 86 16.18 -14.65 4.63
CA ARG A 86 15.21 -13.96 5.48
C ARG A 86 15.25 -12.44 5.30
N ASP A 87 16.44 -11.86 5.19
CA ASP A 87 16.58 -10.40 5.07
C ASP A 87 16.11 -9.90 3.70
N GLU A 88 16.27 -10.73 2.65
CA GLU A 88 15.64 -10.46 1.35
C GLU A 88 14.10 -10.49 1.43
N LEU A 89 13.54 -11.44 2.21
CA LEU A 89 12.11 -11.45 2.47
C LEU A 89 11.67 -10.16 3.16
N LEU A 90 12.39 -9.70 4.19
CA LEU A 90 12.06 -8.46 4.89
C LEU A 90 12.13 -7.23 3.98
N LYS A 91 13.18 -7.12 3.15
CA LYS A 91 13.30 -6.06 2.15
C LYS A 91 12.14 -6.08 1.15
N LYS A 92 11.73 -7.27 0.71
CA LYS A 92 10.57 -7.42 -0.18
C LYS A 92 9.29 -6.96 0.48
N LEU A 93 9.05 -7.29 1.77
CA LEU A 93 7.88 -6.83 2.52
C LEU A 93 7.85 -5.28 2.61
N VAL A 94 8.98 -4.65 2.91
CA VAL A 94 9.09 -3.18 2.93
C VAL A 94 8.79 -2.60 1.55
N SER A 95 9.32 -3.18 0.46
CA SER A 95 9.01 -2.73 -0.91
C SER A 95 7.54 -2.89 -1.30
N MET A 96 6.82 -3.78 -0.61
CA MET A 96 5.37 -3.99 -0.72
C MET A 96 4.57 -3.08 0.23
N GLN A 97 5.24 -2.11 0.89
CA GLN A 97 4.68 -1.15 1.84
C GLN A 97 4.17 -1.78 3.16
N TYR A 98 4.69 -2.95 3.55
CA TYR A 98 4.49 -3.46 4.90
C TYR A 98 5.41 -2.73 5.87
N GLU A 99 4.87 -2.34 7.02
CA GLU A 99 5.64 -1.73 8.11
C GLU A 99 6.06 -2.79 9.14
N ARG A 100 7.33 -2.74 9.58
CA ARG A 100 7.76 -3.56 10.70
C ARG A 100 7.24 -2.96 12.01
N ASN A 101 6.48 -3.74 12.76
CA ASN A 101 6.04 -3.33 14.09
C ASN A 101 5.88 -4.55 14.99
N ASP A 102 6.77 -4.71 15.97
CA ASP A 102 6.81 -5.85 16.86
C ASP A 102 5.84 -5.70 18.05
N ILE A 103 5.34 -4.48 18.32
CA ILE A 103 4.46 -4.14 19.44
C ILE A 103 3.00 -4.07 18.99
N ASN A 104 2.70 -3.20 18.03
CA ASN A 104 1.36 -3.03 17.49
C ASN A 104 1.21 -3.84 16.18
N PHE A 105 0.92 -5.13 16.34
CA PHE A 105 0.81 -6.04 15.20
C PHE A 105 -0.63 -6.07 14.69
N VAL A 106 -0.90 -5.16 13.77
CA VAL A 106 -2.18 -5.01 13.07
C VAL A 106 -2.00 -5.28 11.58
N ARG A 107 -3.07 -5.25 10.81
CA ARG A 107 -3.08 -5.41 9.35
C ARG A 107 -2.02 -4.51 8.68
N ASN A 108 -1.45 -4.97 7.57
CA ASN A 108 -0.38 -4.31 6.82
C ASN A 108 0.97 -4.21 7.56
N LYS A 109 1.14 -4.99 8.63
CA LYS A 109 2.41 -5.03 9.37
C LYS A 109 3.02 -6.42 9.40
N PHE A 110 4.33 -6.43 9.63
CA PHE A 110 5.05 -7.67 9.92
C PHE A 110 5.89 -7.51 11.18
N ARG A 111 6.20 -8.62 11.83
CA ARG A 111 7.12 -8.67 12.96
C ARG A 111 8.09 -9.82 12.81
N VAL A 112 9.25 -9.70 13.47
CA VAL A 112 10.34 -10.67 13.37
C VAL A 112 10.80 -11.08 14.76
N ARG A 113 10.83 -12.39 15.02
CA ARG A 113 11.31 -12.96 16.27
C ARG A 113 12.26 -14.13 15.98
N GLY A 114 13.57 -13.86 15.99
CA GLY A 114 14.56 -14.85 15.59
C GLY A 114 14.38 -15.29 14.14
N ASP A 115 14.19 -16.58 13.93
CA ASP A 115 13.99 -17.17 12.61
C ASP A 115 12.51 -17.24 12.18
N VAL A 116 11.65 -16.53 12.89
CA VAL A 116 10.21 -16.47 12.60
C VAL A 116 9.83 -15.07 12.11
N VAL A 117 9.17 -15.03 10.96
CA VAL A 117 8.55 -13.83 10.39
C VAL A 117 7.05 -14.00 10.39
N GLU A 118 6.33 -13.10 11.03
CA GLU A 118 4.88 -13.06 11.01
C GLU A 118 4.40 -11.86 10.20
N ILE A 119 3.53 -12.11 9.24
CA ILE A 119 3.01 -11.10 8.30
C ILE A 119 1.50 -11.05 8.48
N PHE A 120 0.95 -9.86 8.75
CA PHE A 120 -0.49 -9.68 8.81
C PHE A 120 -0.98 -9.10 7.47
N PRO A 121 -1.58 -9.92 6.59
CA PRO A 121 -1.91 -9.52 5.22
C PRO A 121 -2.97 -8.41 5.18
N SER A 122 -2.93 -7.63 4.12
CA SER A 122 -3.88 -6.52 3.87
C SER A 122 -5.33 -6.99 3.69
N ASN A 123 -5.52 -8.20 3.18
CA ASN A 123 -6.81 -8.80 2.86
C ASN A 123 -7.41 -9.67 3.97
N ASN A 124 -6.75 -9.79 5.12
CA ASN A 124 -7.22 -10.62 6.24
C ASN A 124 -7.46 -9.75 7.47
N GLY A 125 -8.46 -10.07 8.28
CA GLY A 125 -8.82 -9.32 9.47
C GLY A 125 -8.51 -10.02 10.80
N GLU A 126 -8.16 -11.31 10.79
CA GLU A 126 -8.05 -12.11 12.02
C GLU A 126 -6.76 -12.91 12.12
N ASN A 127 -6.23 -13.35 10.98
CA ASN A 127 -5.12 -14.29 10.96
C ASN A 127 -3.91 -13.71 10.24
N ALA A 128 -2.72 -13.95 10.82
CA ALA A 128 -1.43 -13.66 10.22
C ALA A 128 -0.82 -14.93 9.61
N ILE A 129 0.07 -14.75 8.67
CA ILE A 129 0.91 -15.80 8.10
C ILE A 129 2.24 -15.81 8.86
N ARG A 130 2.53 -16.92 9.52
CA ARG A 130 3.81 -17.19 10.18
C ARG A 130 4.68 -18.03 9.28
N VAL A 131 5.88 -17.55 9.01
CA VAL A 131 6.92 -18.23 8.23
C VAL A 131 8.07 -18.54 9.16
N GLU A 132 8.39 -19.81 9.30
CA GLU A 132 9.47 -20.31 10.15
C GLU A 132 10.63 -20.74 9.26
N PHE A 133 11.83 -20.25 9.56
CA PHE A 133 13.04 -20.51 8.80
C PHE A 133 13.96 -21.45 9.55
N PHE A 134 14.63 -22.33 8.81
CA PHE A 134 15.81 -23.06 9.27
C PHE A 134 16.98 -22.70 8.37
N GLY A 135 17.87 -21.82 8.86
CA GLY A 135 18.85 -21.16 7.98
C GLY A 135 18.14 -20.32 6.90
N ASP A 136 18.44 -20.59 5.64
CA ASP A 136 17.86 -19.90 4.49
C ASP A 136 16.68 -20.67 3.86
N GLU A 137 16.20 -21.75 4.51
CA GLU A 137 15.10 -22.55 4.02
C GLU A 137 13.82 -22.27 4.81
N ILE A 138 12.70 -22.13 4.12
CA ILE A 138 11.37 -22.04 4.75
C ILE A 138 10.97 -23.44 5.20
N GLU A 139 11.09 -23.68 6.50
CA GLU A 139 10.75 -24.97 7.11
C GLU A 139 9.23 -25.18 7.24
N ARG A 140 8.53 -24.10 7.62
CA ARG A 140 7.10 -24.17 7.90
C ARG A 140 6.38 -22.87 7.62
N ILE A 141 5.13 -23.00 7.13
CA ILE A 141 4.19 -21.87 6.97
C ILE A 141 2.91 -22.22 7.73
N CYS A 142 2.48 -21.31 8.64
CA CYS A 142 1.26 -21.48 9.41
C CYS A 142 0.39 -20.23 9.29
N GLU A 143 -0.91 -20.44 9.40
CA GLU A 143 -1.87 -19.38 9.68
C GLU A 143 -2.10 -19.32 11.19
N VAL A 144 -1.94 -18.14 11.78
CA VAL A 144 -2.04 -17.93 13.24
C VAL A 144 -3.05 -16.83 13.55
N ASN A 145 -3.88 -17.06 14.55
CA ASN A 145 -4.76 -16.02 15.05
C ASN A 145 -3.94 -14.95 15.78
N VAL A 146 -4.07 -13.67 15.39
CA VAL A 146 -3.22 -12.59 15.92
C VAL A 146 -3.50 -12.26 17.38
N VAL A 147 -4.71 -12.53 17.88
CA VAL A 147 -5.13 -12.23 19.24
C VAL A 147 -4.69 -13.34 20.19
N THR A 148 -4.98 -14.60 19.84
CA THR A 148 -4.69 -15.75 20.71
C THR A 148 -3.29 -16.34 20.51
N GLY A 149 -2.68 -16.11 19.33
CA GLY A 149 -1.41 -16.72 18.92
C GLY A 149 -1.55 -18.20 18.53
N GLU A 150 -2.76 -18.73 18.50
CA GLU A 150 -3.02 -20.13 18.15
C GLU A 150 -2.84 -20.40 16.65
N ILE A 151 -2.30 -21.57 16.32
CA ILE A 151 -2.18 -22.01 14.95
C ILE A 151 -3.56 -22.48 14.47
N VAL A 152 -4.10 -21.74 13.50
CA VAL A 152 -5.39 -22.05 12.86
C VAL A 152 -5.22 -23.14 11.79
N GLY A 153 -4.09 -23.14 11.09
CA GLY A 153 -3.80 -24.14 10.06
C GLY A 153 -2.34 -24.12 9.60
N VAL A 154 -1.92 -25.24 9.03
CA VAL A 154 -0.61 -25.36 8.37
C VAL A 154 -0.82 -25.24 6.87
N ARG A 155 0.04 -24.47 6.21
CA ARG A 155 -0.01 -24.21 4.77
C ARG A 155 1.26 -24.73 4.09
N GLN A 156 1.13 -25.28 2.88
CA GLN A 156 2.27 -25.63 2.03
C GLN A 156 2.73 -24.42 1.19
N HIS A 157 1.82 -23.46 1.00
CA HIS A 157 2.01 -22.29 0.18
C HIS A 157 1.23 -21.11 0.77
N ALA A 158 1.81 -19.92 0.73
CA ALA A 158 1.14 -18.67 1.05
C ALA A 158 1.46 -17.60 0.00
N VAL A 159 0.46 -16.81 -0.34
CA VAL A 159 0.61 -15.63 -1.20
C VAL A 159 0.32 -14.40 -0.38
N ILE A 160 1.24 -13.45 -0.39
CA ILE A 160 1.10 -12.17 0.30
C ILE A 160 0.94 -11.08 -0.75
N SER A 161 -0.17 -10.37 -0.70
CA SER A 161 -0.44 -9.20 -1.54
C SER A 161 0.24 -7.95 -0.98
N PRO A 162 0.51 -6.92 -1.80
CA PRO A 162 0.97 -5.62 -1.31
C PRO A 162 0.05 -5.02 -0.23
N ALA A 163 0.62 -4.23 0.67
CA ALA A 163 -0.11 -3.56 1.73
C ALA A 163 -0.96 -2.37 1.24
N SER A 164 -0.70 -1.89 0.03
CA SER A 164 -1.44 -0.80 -0.60
C SER A 164 -1.77 -1.15 -2.06
N HIS A 165 -2.86 -0.59 -2.60
CA HIS A 165 -3.17 -0.65 -4.02
C HIS A 165 -2.29 0.30 -4.86
N TYR A 166 -1.66 1.28 -4.22
CA TYR A 166 -0.88 2.33 -4.86
C TYR A 166 0.63 2.01 -4.88
N VAL A 167 0.97 0.74 -5.02
CA VAL A 167 2.37 0.32 -5.16
C VAL A 167 2.84 0.49 -6.60
N THR A 168 4.07 0.96 -6.75
CA THR A 168 4.75 1.08 -8.04
C THR A 168 6.19 0.61 -7.94
N THR A 169 6.83 0.36 -9.08
CA THR A 169 8.24 0.00 -9.08
C THR A 169 9.14 1.22 -8.85
N ASN A 170 10.33 1.00 -8.33
CA ASN A 170 11.29 2.08 -8.08
C ASN A 170 11.66 2.83 -9.37
N GLU A 171 11.78 2.13 -10.50
CA GLU A 171 12.08 2.75 -11.79
C GLU A 171 10.96 3.68 -12.24
N LYS A 172 9.69 3.27 -12.09
CA LYS A 172 8.53 4.10 -12.40
C LYS A 172 8.45 5.32 -11.46
N MET A 173 8.76 5.13 -10.17
CA MET A 173 8.80 6.24 -9.20
C MET A 173 9.84 7.29 -9.59
N ILE A 174 11.07 6.88 -9.89
CA ILE A 174 12.15 7.79 -10.31
C ILE A 174 11.75 8.57 -11.57
N ALA A 175 11.17 7.89 -12.57
CA ALA A 175 10.72 8.53 -13.78
C ALA A 175 9.57 9.53 -13.53
N ALA A 176 8.62 9.18 -12.67
CA ALA A 176 7.52 10.06 -12.28
C ALA A 176 8.01 11.31 -11.54
N LEU A 177 8.92 11.17 -10.59
CA LEU A 177 9.50 12.30 -9.85
C LEU A 177 10.23 13.28 -10.77
N ALA A 178 11.01 12.77 -11.74
CA ALA A 178 11.66 13.62 -12.74
C ALA A 178 10.64 14.38 -13.61
N GLY A 179 9.54 13.72 -13.97
CA GLY A 179 8.44 14.35 -14.72
C GLY A 179 7.73 15.43 -13.91
N ILE A 180 7.40 15.17 -12.66
CA ILE A 180 6.76 16.11 -11.73
C ILE A 180 7.64 17.35 -11.53
N GLU A 181 8.95 17.15 -11.33
CA GLU A 181 9.90 18.26 -11.15
C GLU A 181 9.99 19.14 -12.40
N ALA A 182 10.02 18.53 -13.59
CA ALA A 182 10.06 19.26 -14.86
C ALA A 182 8.79 20.11 -15.06
N GLU A 183 7.61 19.51 -14.84
CA GLU A 183 6.32 20.20 -14.93
C GLU A 183 6.20 21.35 -13.93
N MET A 184 6.62 21.12 -12.69
CA MET A 184 6.68 22.17 -11.65
C MET A 184 7.52 23.35 -12.08
N ARG A 185 8.72 23.12 -12.64
CA ARG A 185 9.62 24.19 -13.11
C ARG A 185 8.98 25.01 -14.23
N GLU A 186 8.28 24.38 -15.16
CA GLU A 186 7.54 25.05 -16.22
C GLU A 186 6.41 25.91 -15.64
N GLN A 187 5.65 25.40 -14.69
CA GLN A 187 4.56 26.13 -14.06
C GLN A 187 5.05 27.30 -13.21
N VAL A 188 6.15 27.14 -12.50
CA VAL A 188 6.80 28.24 -11.75
C VAL A 188 7.22 29.37 -12.71
N LYS A 189 7.82 29.01 -13.85
CA LYS A 189 8.18 29.99 -14.87
C LYS A 189 6.95 30.73 -15.41
N TYR A 190 5.88 30.00 -15.71
CA TYR A 190 4.61 30.56 -16.17
C TYR A 190 4.03 31.58 -15.18
N PHE A 191 4.07 31.30 -13.88
CA PHE A 191 3.60 32.23 -12.85
C PHE A 191 4.51 33.46 -12.71
N LYS A 192 5.84 33.29 -12.73
CA LYS A 192 6.81 34.39 -12.66
C LYS A 192 6.66 35.37 -13.82
N GLU A 193 6.41 34.87 -15.05
CA GLU A 193 6.18 35.72 -16.24
C GLU A 193 4.88 36.57 -16.16
N ARG A 194 4.00 36.26 -15.21
CA ARG A 194 2.72 36.95 -14.96
C ARG A 194 2.68 37.73 -13.66
N ASP A 195 3.85 37.94 -13.02
CA ASP A 195 4.00 38.59 -11.71
C ASP A 195 3.22 37.90 -10.57
N LEU A 196 2.84 36.62 -10.74
CA LEU A 196 2.19 35.79 -9.73
C LEU A 196 3.26 35.14 -8.83
N LEU A 197 4.00 35.95 -8.08
CA LEU A 197 5.18 35.51 -7.34
C LEU A 197 4.85 34.61 -6.14
N ILE A 198 3.70 34.86 -5.50
CA ILE A 198 3.25 34.05 -4.35
C ILE A 198 2.85 32.66 -4.81
N GLU A 199 2.11 32.57 -5.91
CA GLU A 199 1.68 31.31 -6.50
C GLU A 199 2.90 30.48 -6.98
N ALA A 200 3.87 31.16 -7.61
CA ALA A 200 5.13 30.54 -8.01
C ALA A 200 5.89 29.95 -6.84
N GLN A 201 6.04 30.70 -5.76
CA GLN A 201 6.73 30.24 -4.55
C GLN A 201 6.00 29.08 -3.87
N ARG A 202 4.69 29.17 -3.76
CA ARG A 202 3.87 28.12 -3.09
C ARG A 202 3.91 26.80 -3.84
N ILE A 203 3.74 26.80 -5.16
CA ILE A 203 3.77 25.58 -5.95
C ILE A 203 5.17 24.93 -5.91
N GLU A 204 6.23 25.76 -6.04
CA GLU A 204 7.61 25.28 -5.96
C GLU A 204 7.88 24.60 -4.60
N GLN A 205 7.57 25.30 -3.51
CA GLN A 205 7.82 24.81 -2.15
C GLN A 205 7.03 23.54 -1.83
N ARG A 206 5.74 23.50 -2.19
CA ARG A 206 4.89 22.34 -1.95
C ARG A 206 5.32 21.13 -2.77
N THR A 207 5.53 21.33 -4.08
CA THR A 207 5.93 20.21 -4.95
C THR A 207 7.29 19.64 -4.58
N MET A 208 8.26 20.49 -4.21
CA MET A 208 9.57 20.01 -3.73
C MET A 208 9.45 19.19 -2.45
N TYR A 209 8.60 19.63 -1.51
CA TYR A 209 8.31 18.85 -0.30
C TYR A 209 7.67 17.51 -0.62
N ASP A 210 6.68 17.48 -1.51
CA ASP A 210 6.00 16.24 -1.92
C ASP A 210 6.98 15.28 -2.62
N ILE A 211 7.90 15.79 -3.46
CA ILE A 211 8.97 15.00 -4.08
C ILE A 211 9.89 14.37 -3.04
N GLU A 212 10.32 15.16 -2.05
CA GLU A 212 11.18 14.68 -0.95
C GLU A 212 10.47 13.57 -0.14
N MET A 213 9.19 13.77 0.18
CA MET A 213 8.39 12.76 0.88
C MET A 213 8.26 11.46 0.08
N MET A 214 7.98 11.54 -1.23
CA MET A 214 7.91 10.36 -2.09
C MET A 214 9.27 9.65 -2.21
N GLN A 215 10.38 10.36 -2.18
CA GLN A 215 11.73 9.77 -2.20
C GLN A 215 12.06 9.04 -0.90
N GLU A 216 11.74 9.63 0.24
CA GLU A 216 12.12 9.11 1.56
C GLU A 216 11.16 8.03 2.08
N ILE A 217 9.86 8.20 1.85
CA ILE A 217 8.81 7.34 2.44
C ILE A 217 8.12 6.46 1.39
N GLY A 218 8.16 6.88 0.11
CA GLY A 218 7.56 6.15 -1.01
C GLY A 218 6.11 6.55 -1.32
N PHE A 219 5.59 7.60 -0.70
CA PHE A 219 4.25 8.17 -0.99
C PHE A 219 4.14 9.63 -0.54
#